data_86e2d7c4019667ca0e1acfa835c7599a
#
_entry.id   86e2d7c4019667ca0e1acfa835c7599a
#
_cell.length_a   1.000
_cell.length_b   1.000
_cell.length_c   1.000
_cell.angle_alpha   90.00
_cell.angle_beta   90.00
_cell.angle_gamma   90.00
#
_symmetry.space_group_name_H-M   'P 1'
#
loop_
_entity.id
_entity.type
_entity.pdbx_description
1 polymer ?
#
loop_
_entity_poly.entity_id
_entity_poly.type
_entity_poly.pdbx_seq_one_letter_code
_entity_poly.pdbx_strand_id
1 'polypeptide(L)'
;MKMMKFCAIFVLAFVVQSAVMADDAAAANEAPATEEKSSWEKAGRFALLYLPNVLADLLDIASVEVSFGNTFALDAHVTSMLDFGVENTDAYFAGFGPLHRFGAGRREAQRAAAFCWSYEDIYVSQIVGNMPSYTVEDTTFNLVRSYTDAFRDRDIDYLAIGGKVAMFVGVAFDFHIAAIPDFFCSLVGFDLYGDNWK
;
A
#
# COMPACT_ATOMS: atom_id res chain seq x y z
N MET A 1 -13.47 -24.65 -10.57
CA MET A 1 -12.92 -24.25 -11.89
C MET A 1 -12.97 -22.73 -12.17
N LYS A 2 -13.88 -21.93 -11.61
CA LYS A 2 -13.91 -20.45 -11.79
C LYS A 2 -12.87 -19.70 -10.94
N MET A 3 -12.53 -20.17 -9.75
CA MET A 3 -11.52 -19.56 -8.86
C MET A 3 -10.08 -19.64 -9.42
N MET A 4 -9.74 -20.73 -10.10
CA MET A 4 -8.40 -20.86 -10.73
C MET A 4 -8.14 -19.84 -11.86
N LYS A 5 -9.17 -19.37 -12.55
CA LYS A 5 -9.03 -18.37 -13.60
C LYS A 5 -8.77 -16.97 -13.05
N PHE A 6 -9.29 -16.67 -11.85
CA PHE A 6 -9.05 -15.39 -11.17
C PHE A 6 -7.60 -15.27 -10.67
N CYS A 7 -7.05 -16.33 -10.07
CA CYS A 7 -5.63 -16.37 -9.68
C CYS A 7 -4.69 -16.25 -10.88
N ALA A 8 -5.03 -16.84 -12.02
CA ALA A 8 -4.17 -16.76 -13.21
C ALA A 8 -4.10 -15.35 -13.81
N ILE A 9 -5.19 -14.57 -13.76
CA ILE A 9 -5.22 -13.18 -14.21
C ILE A 9 -4.41 -12.29 -13.29
N PHE A 10 -4.49 -12.50 -11.97
CA PHE A 10 -3.70 -11.75 -10.99
C PHE A 10 -2.19 -12.05 -11.13
N VAL A 11 -1.82 -13.30 -11.32
CA VAL A 11 -0.41 -13.70 -11.54
C VAL A 11 0.12 -13.16 -12.87
N LEU A 12 -0.69 -13.09 -13.92
CA LEU A 12 -0.28 -12.56 -15.21
C LEU A 12 -0.08 -11.03 -15.16
N ALA A 13 -0.96 -10.30 -14.49
CA ALA A 13 -0.78 -8.86 -14.25
C ALA A 13 0.49 -8.58 -13.44
N PHE A 14 0.79 -9.42 -12.44
CA PHE A 14 1.97 -9.32 -11.60
C PHE A 14 3.28 -9.55 -12.37
N VAL A 15 3.30 -10.52 -13.29
CA VAL A 15 4.49 -10.85 -14.10
C VAL A 15 4.77 -9.74 -15.14
N VAL A 16 3.75 -9.13 -15.71
CA VAL A 16 3.94 -8.04 -16.68
C VAL A 16 4.49 -6.79 -15.98
N GLN A 17 4.05 -6.49 -14.78
CA GLN A 17 4.49 -5.32 -14.03
C GLN A 17 5.91 -5.47 -13.47
N SER A 18 6.30 -6.67 -13.04
CA SER A 18 7.69 -6.95 -12.62
C SER A 18 8.70 -6.90 -13.78
N ALA A 19 8.29 -7.21 -15.00
CA ALA A 19 9.13 -7.08 -16.19
C ALA A 19 9.40 -5.61 -16.56
N VAL A 20 8.41 -4.72 -16.39
CA VAL A 20 8.57 -3.27 -16.62
C VAL A 20 9.50 -2.64 -15.60
N MET A 21 9.41 -3.04 -14.32
CA MET A 21 10.29 -2.52 -13.26
C MET A 21 11.74 -3.03 -13.35
N ALA A 22 11.97 -4.21 -13.94
CA ALA A 22 13.32 -4.73 -14.14
C ALA A 22 14.10 -3.96 -15.21
N ASP A 23 13.43 -3.42 -16.20
CA ASP A 23 14.03 -2.60 -17.26
C ASP A 23 14.47 -1.21 -16.74
N ASP A 24 13.70 -0.61 -15.83
CA ASP A 24 14.05 0.68 -15.22
C ASP A 24 15.25 0.56 -14.24
N ALA A 25 15.42 -0.57 -13.58
CA ALA A 25 16.57 -0.80 -12.69
C ALA A 25 17.88 -1.05 -13.45
N ALA A 26 17.83 -1.59 -14.66
CA ALA A 26 19.01 -1.79 -15.52
C ALA A 26 19.50 -0.47 -16.16
N ALA A 27 18.61 0.47 -16.39
CA ALA A 27 18.92 1.78 -16.99
C ALA A 27 19.59 2.76 -16.03
N ALA A 28 19.57 2.52 -14.72
CA ALA A 28 20.12 3.43 -13.71
C ALA A 28 21.65 3.43 -13.59
N ASN A 29 22.36 2.57 -14.31
CA ASN A 29 23.83 2.39 -14.20
C ASN A 29 24.65 3.01 -15.33
N GLU A 30 24.04 3.67 -16.31
CA GLU A 30 24.78 4.45 -17.31
C GLU A 30 24.73 5.94 -16.97
N ALA A 31 25.89 6.54 -16.79
CA ALA A 31 26.04 7.98 -16.53
C ALA A 31 25.39 8.79 -17.68
N PRO A 32 24.52 9.79 -17.39
CA PRO A 32 23.69 10.39 -18.40
C PRO A 32 24.48 11.33 -19.29
N ALA A 33 24.58 11.02 -20.56
CA ALA A 33 24.55 12.05 -21.58
C ALA A 33 23.16 12.69 -21.49
N THR A 34 23.08 13.94 -21.04
CA THR A 34 21.82 14.69 -20.91
C THR A 34 21.28 14.98 -22.30
N GLU A 35 20.65 14.00 -22.94
CA GLU A 35 19.81 14.26 -24.07
C GLU A 35 18.55 14.95 -23.57
N GLU A 36 18.43 16.21 -23.87
CA GLU A 36 17.24 17.01 -23.64
C GLU A 36 16.09 16.38 -24.47
N LYS A 37 15.32 15.47 -23.85
CA LYS A 37 14.18 14.82 -24.48
C LYS A 37 13.26 15.87 -25.09
N SER A 38 12.92 15.70 -26.34
CA SER A 38 12.12 16.67 -27.07
C SER A 38 10.77 16.91 -26.38
N SER A 39 10.24 18.13 -26.49
CA SER A 39 8.96 18.50 -25.89
C SER A 39 7.82 17.56 -26.28
N TRP A 40 7.88 16.98 -27.48
CA TRP A 40 6.90 16.02 -27.98
C TRP A 40 7.00 14.65 -27.35
N GLU A 41 8.19 14.19 -27.01
CA GLU A 41 8.37 12.93 -26.28
C GLU A 41 7.84 13.01 -24.84
N LYS A 42 8.07 14.16 -24.18
CA LYS A 42 7.50 14.42 -22.85
C LYS A 42 5.97 14.47 -22.90
N ALA A 43 5.39 15.15 -23.90
CA ALA A 43 3.94 15.21 -24.09
C ALA A 43 3.32 13.86 -24.42
N GLY A 44 3.98 13.08 -25.29
CA GLY A 44 3.54 11.73 -25.64
C GLY A 44 3.57 10.77 -24.44
N ARG A 45 4.63 10.81 -23.65
CA ARG A 45 4.75 10.02 -22.43
C ARG A 45 3.70 10.41 -21.39
N PHE A 46 3.49 11.71 -21.18
CA PHE A 46 2.43 12.21 -20.29
C PHE A 46 1.06 11.67 -20.73
N ALA A 47 0.71 11.76 -22.02
CA ALA A 47 -0.58 11.27 -22.52
C ALA A 47 -0.75 9.74 -22.35
N LEU A 48 0.34 8.97 -22.51
CA LEU A 48 0.34 7.51 -22.34
C LEU A 48 0.20 7.10 -20.87
N LEU A 49 0.82 7.83 -19.95
CA LEU A 49 0.82 7.50 -18.52
C LEU A 49 -0.37 8.13 -17.77
N TYR A 50 -1.06 9.11 -18.37
CA TYR A 50 -2.16 9.81 -17.72
C TYR A 50 -3.26 8.85 -17.27
N LEU A 51 -3.77 8.02 -18.16
CA LEU A 51 -4.86 7.09 -17.82
C LEU A 51 -4.42 6.01 -16.80
N PRO A 52 -3.27 5.36 -16.96
CA PRO A 52 -2.74 4.46 -15.91
C PRO A 52 -2.59 5.12 -14.54
N ASN A 53 -2.04 6.35 -14.47
CA ASN A 53 -1.89 7.07 -13.20
C ASN A 53 -3.24 7.36 -12.55
N VAL A 54 -4.20 7.91 -13.29
CA VAL A 54 -5.56 8.16 -12.76
C VAL A 54 -6.23 6.88 -12.25
N LEU A 55 -6.01 5.75 -12.94
CA LEU A 55 -6.55 4.46 -12.47
C LEU A 55 -5.83 3.96 -11.22
N ALA A 56 -4.54 4.21 -11.11
CA ALA A 56 -3.76 3.86 -9.93
C ALA A 56 -4.19 4.70 -8.72
N ASP A 57 -4.33 6.02 -8.88
CA ASP A 57 -4.85 6.92 -7.83
C ASP A 57 -6.28 6.55 -7.40
N LEU A 58 -7.10 6.03 -8.32
CA LEU A 58 -8.42 5.49 -7.97
C LEU A 58 -8.29 4.23 -7.09
N LEU A 59 -7.31 3.37 -7.38
CA LEU A 59 -7.05 2.16 -6.58
C LEU A 59 -6.45 2.51 -5.22
N ASP A 60 -5.75 3.63 -5.11
CA ASP A 60 -5.18 4.10 -3.84
C ASP A 60 -6.23 4.52 -2.80
N ILE A 61 -7.48 4.77 -3.23
CA ILE A 61 -8.59 5.05 -2.32
C ILE A 61 -8.92 3.84 -1.44
N ALA A 62 -8.58 2.63 -1.87
CA ALA A 62 -8.85 1.43 -1.10
C ALA A 62 -7.64 0.50 -1.12
N SER A 63 -7.42 -0.20 -0.02
CA SER A 63 -6.46 -1.28 0.07
C SER A 63 -7.11 -2.61 0.40
N VAL A 64 -6.53 -3.68 -0.11
CA VAL A 64 -6.92 -5.05 0.23
C VAL A 64 -5.67 -5.85 0.51
N GLU A 65 -5.67 -6.54 1.66
CA GLU A 65 -4.64 -7.48 2.04
C GLU A 65 -5.27 -8.85 2.30
N VAL A 66 -4.67 -9.89 1.77
CA VAL A 66 -5.01 -11.28 2.09
C VAL A 66 -3.81 -11.89 2.80
N SER A 67 -4.04 -12.50 3.95
CA SER A 67 -2.99 -13.12 4.76
C SER A 67 -3.20 -14.62 4.92
N PHE A 68 -2.07 -15.35 5.06
CA PHE A 68 -2.05 -16.82 5.23
C PHE A 68 -0.96 -17.18 6.23
N GLY A 69 -1.33 -17.93 7.26
CA GLY A 69 -0.39 -18.39 8.28
C GLY A 69 -1.04 -18.49 9.65
N ASN A 70 -0.23 -18.43 10.69
CA ASN A 70 -0.73 -18.41 12.06
C ASN A 70 -1.23 -17.00 12.37
N THR A 71 -2.48 -16.75 12.05
CA THR A 71 -3.10 -15.43 12.24
C THR A 71 -4.45 -15.57 12.92
N PHE A 72 -4.68 -14.74 13.92
CA PHE A 72 -5.96 -14.44 14.50
C PHE A 72 -6.09 -12.93 14.60
N ALA A 73 -7.08 -12.37 13.92
CA ALA A 73 -7.36 -10.94 13.99
C ALA A 73 -8.86 -10.69 13.91
N LEU A 74 -9.30 -9.79 14.74
CA LEU A 74 -10.60 -9.14 14.66
C LEU A 74 -10.38 -7.67 14.98
N ASP A 75 -10.40 -6.85 13.98
CA ASP A 75 -10.04 -5.44 14.06
C ASP A 75 -11.01 -4.58 13.24
N ALA A 76 -11.35 -3.42 13.76
CA ALA A 76 -12.11 -2.39 13.06
C ALA A 76 -11.66 -1.02 13.55
N HIS A 77 -11.35 -0.13 12.63
CA HIS A 77 -10.90 1.22 12.94
C HIS A 77 -11.61 2.28 12.09
N VAL A 78 -11.83 3.40 12.72
CA VAL A 78 -12.27 4.65 12.05
C VAL A 78 -11.18 5.66 12.34
N THR A 79 -10.20 5.74 11.46
CA THR A 79 -8.89 6.36 11.67
C THR A 79 -8.05 5.66 12.76
N SER A 80 -6.75 5.91 12.79
CA SER A 80 -5.88 5.37 13.85
C SER A 80 -6.21 5.90 15.25
N MET A 81 -7.13 6.88 15.38
CA MET A 81 -7.57 7.39 16.68
C MET A 81 -8.62 6.52 17.35
N LEU A 82 -9.54 5.96 16.56
CA LEU A 82 -10.66 5.14 17.05
C LEU A 82 -10.50 3.74 16.50
N ASP A 83 -10.01 2.88 17.34
CA ASP A 83 -9.57 1.56 16.98
C ASP A 83 -10.06 0.53 17.99
N PHE A 84 -10.60 -0.57 17.48
CA PHE A 84 -11.10 -1.66 18.28
C PHE A 84 -10.63 -2.97 17.69
N GLY A 85 -9.89 -3.73 18.44
CA GLY A 85 -9.53 -5.04 17.96
C GLY A 85 -8.41 -5.71 18.72
N VAL A 86 -8.19 -6.93 18.29
CA VAL A 86 -7.07 -7.76 18.72
C VAL A 86 -6.48 -8.44 17.49
N GLU A 87 -5.16 -8.49 17.44
CA GLU A 87 -4.41 -9.18 16.41
C GLU A 87 -3.25 -9.96 17.05
N ASN A 88 -3.13 -11.23 16.66
CA ASN A 88 -1.94 -12.02 16.90
C ASN A 88 -1.63 -12.76 15.61
N THR A 89 -0.63 -12.29 14.90
CA THR A 89 -0.33 -12.70 13.53
C THR A 89 1.16 -13.02 13.39
N ASP A 90 1.43 -14.20 12.82
CA ASP A 90 2.70 -14.55 12.18
C ASP A 90 2.33 -15.21 10.84
N ALA A 91 2.26 -14.40 9.81
CA ALA A 91 1.69 -14.79 8.52
C ALA A 91 2.35 -14.11 7.34
N TYR A 92 2.25 -14.74 6.20
CA TYR A 92 2.51 -14.10 4.91
C TYR A 92 1.28 -13.36 4.44
N PHE A 93 1.49 -12.24 3.80
CA PHE A 93 0.42 -11.45 3.20
C PHE A 93 0.73 -11.09 1.76
N ALA A 94 -0.31 -10.82 1.00
CA ALA A 94 -0.23 -10.23 -0.32
C ALA A 94 -1.39 -9.26 -0.52
N GLY A 95 -1.12 -8.14 -1.17
CA GLY A 95 -2.16 -7.13 -1.34
C GLY A 95 -1.72 -5.93 -2.16
N PHE A 96 -2.58 -4.94 -2.16
CA PHE A 96 -2.31 -3.61 -2.69
C PHE A 96 -2.79 -2.55 -1.70
N GLY A 97 -2.19 -1.38 -1.76
CA GLY A 97 -2.47 -0.26 -0.86
C GLY A 97 -2.13 1.09 -1.49
N PRO A 98 -2.28 2.17 -0.74
CA PRO A 98 -2.09 3.52 -1.24
C PRO A 98 -0.65 3.78 -1.70
N LEU A 99 -0.46 4.85 -2.48
CA LEU A 99 0.80 5.24 -3.12
C LEU A 99 1.29 4.21 -4.14
N HIS A 100 0.36 3.63 -4.91
CA HIS A 100 0.62 2.60 -5.92
C HIS A 100 1.39 1.39 -5.37
N ARG A 101 1.18 1.05 -4.10
CA ARG A 101 1.86 -0.06 -3.44
C ARG A 101 1.15 -1.37 -3.72
N PHE A 102 1.93 -2.37 -4.05
CA PHE A 102 1.46 -3.74 -4.23
C PHE A 102 2.59 -4.70 -3.90
N GLY A 103 2.23 -5.89 -3.47
CA GLY A 103 3.28 -6.87 -3.20
C GLY A 103 2.87 -7.95 -2.23
N ALA A 104 3.90 -8.63 -1.73
CA ALA A 104 3.77 -9.65 -0.70
C ALA A 104 4.90 -9.50 0.32
N GLY A 105 4.60 -9.88 1.55
CA GLY A 105 5.51 -9.78 2.67
C GLY A 105 5.19 -10.76 3.78
N ARG A 106 5.88 -10.61 4.90
CA ARG A 106 5.57 -11.29 6.16
C ARG A 106 5.23 -10.23 7.20
N ARG A 107 4.20 -10.52 7.98
CA ARG A 107 3.77 -9.72 9.11
C ARG A 107 3.85 -10.55 10.37
N GLU A 108 4.56 -10.03 11.37
CA GLU A 108 4.47 -10.47 12.76
C GLU A 108 3.82 -9.33 13.52
N ALA A 109 2.71 -9.60 14.19
CA ALA A 109 1.97 -8.56 14.88
C ALA A 109 1.31 -9.08 16.15
N GLN A 110 1.46 -8.34 17.24
CA GLN A 110 0.69 -8.45 18.45
C GLN A 110 0.04 -7.09 18.72
N ARG A 111 -1.28 -7.06 18.69
CA ARG A 111 -2.01 -5.81 18.85
C ARG A 111 -3.25 -6.02 19.68
N ALA A 112 -3.53 -5.06 20.53
CA ALA A 112 -4.79 -4.93 21.24
C ALA A 112 -5.16 -3.43 21.30
N ALA A 113 -6.36 -3.10 20.83
CA ALA A 113 -6.84 -1.73 20.78
C ALA A 113 -8.24 -1.61 21.35
N ALA A 114 -8.48 -0.53 22.08
CA ALA A 114 -9.79 -0.17 22.60
C ALA A 114 -9.93 1.36 22.63
N PHE A 115 -10.76 1.91 21.73
CA PHE A 115 -10.93 3.34 21.52
C PHE A 115 -9.59 4.03 21.15
N CYS A 116 -9.17 4.94 21.99
CA CYS A 116 -7.97 5.75 21.81
C CYS A 116 -6.71 5.15 22.45
N TRP A 117 -6.80 3.94 22.97
CA TRP A 117 -5.66 3.25 23.56
C TRP A 117 -5.33 2.03 22.77
N SER A 118 -4.05 1.83 22.47
CA SER A 118 -3.57 0.60 21.86
C SER A 118 -2.23 0.18 22.44
N TYR A 119 -2.04 -1.12 22.39
CA TYR A 119 -0.75 -1.78 22.43
C TYR A 119 -0.47 -2.35 21.06
N GLU A 120 0.68 -2.05 20.51
CA GLU A 120 1.10 -2.56 19.19
C GLU A 120 2.56 -2.95 19.22
N ASP A 121 2.80 -4.13 18.74
CA ASP A 121 4.11 -4.66 18.38
C ASP A 121 3.95 -5.29 17.00
N ILE A 122 4.31 -4.54 15.97
CA ILE A 122 4.07 -4.89 14.57
C ILE A 122 5.38 -4.81 13.83
N TYR A 123 5.74 -5.89 13.19
CA TYR A 123 6.88 -6.01 12.30
C TYR A 123 6.44 -6.46 10.92
N VAL A 124 6.68 -5.64 9.91
CA VAL A 124 6.34 -5.92 8.52
C VAL A 124 7.60 -5.94 7.69
N SER A 125 7.82 -7.03 6.95
CA SER A 125 8.93 -7.18 6.03
C SER A 125 8.43 -7.49 4.63
N GLN A 126 8.93 -6.73 3.66
CA GLN A 126 8.65 -6.95 2.24
C GLN A 126 9.44 -8.17 1.73
N ILE A 127 8.79 -8.96 0.85
CA ILE A 127 9.42 -10.04 0.11
C ILE A 127 9.44 -9.73 -1.38
N VAL A 128 8.32 -9.24 -1.92
CA VAL A 128 8.16 -8.94 -3.35
C VAL A 128 7.27 -7.71 -3.52
N GLY A 129 7.56 -6.90 -4.54
CA GLY A 129 6.79 -5.69 -4.87
C GLY A 129 7.40 -4.44 -4.27
N ASN A 130 6.57 -3.46 -3.93
CA ASN A 130 6.94 -2.17 -3.34
C ASN A 130 6.18 -1.86 -2.05
N MET A 131 5.69 -2.88 -1.34
CA MET A 131 5.09 -2.70 -0.01
C MET A 131 6.14 -2.21 0.98
N PRO A 132 5.81 -1.34 1.94
CA PRO A 132 6.77 -0.85 2.91
C PRO A 132 7.19 -1.94 3.89
N SER A 133 8.43 -1.84 4.38
CA SER A 133 8.89 -2.59 5.55
C SER A 133 8.98 -1.62 6.72
N TYR A 134 8.29 -1.90 7.79
CA TYR A 134 8.25 -1.01 8.96
C TYR A 134 8.11 -1.80 10.26
N THR A 135 8.43 -1.14 11.36
CA THR A 135 8.22 -1.64 12.71
C THR A 135 7.46 -0.60 13.51
N VAL A 136 6.47 -1.04 14.26
CA VAL A 136 5.74 -0.22 15.24
C VAL A 136 5.81 -0.92 16.59
N GLU A 137 6.47 -0.30 17.55
CA GLU A 137 6.46 -0.71 18.94
C GLU A 137 5.87 0.45 19.74
N ASP A 138 4.63 0.36 20.09
CA ASP A 138 3.94 1.44 20.77
C ASP A 138 2.92 0.93 21.79
N THR A 139 2.88 1.62 22.93
CA THR A 139 1.85 1.44 23.95
C THR A 139 1.38 2.83 24.34
N THR A 140 0.51 3.41 23.55
CA THR A 140 0.20 4.81 23.69
C THR A 140 -1.28 5.15 23.51
N PHE A 141 -1.53 6.40 23.79
CA PHE A 141 -2.77 7.07 23.45
C PHE A 141 -2.75 7.46 21.96
N ASN A 142 -3.66 6.93 21.19
CA ASN A 142 -3.64 6.97 19.72
C ASN A 142 -3.63 8.39 19.12
N LEU A 143 -3.99 9.41 19.85
CA LEU A 143 -3.88 10.82 19.42
C LEU A 143 -2.44 11.28 19.16
N VAL A 144 -1.45 10.58 19.66
CA VAL A 144 -0.03 10.95 19.57
C VAL A 144 0.70 10.15 18.48
N ARG A 145 0.06 9.16 17.88
CA ARG A 145 0.65 8.25 16.87
C ARG A 145 1.17 8.91 15.62
N SER A 146 0.63 10.06 15.24
CA SER A 146 1.08 10.79 14.05
C SER A 146 2.57 11.19 14.07
N TYR A 147 3.24 10.99 15.20
CA TYR A 147 4.67 11.28 15.39
C TYR A 147 5.58 10.06 15.19
N THR A 148 5.04 8.84 15.05
CA THR A 148 5.87 7.68 14.75
C THR A 148 6.38 7.73 13.32
N ASP A 149 7.57 7.17 13.08
CA ASP A 149 8.22 7.21 11.77
C ASP A 149 7.34 6.58 10.68
N ALA A 150 6.69 5.46 10.95
CA ALA A 150 5.82 4.78 10.01
C ALA A 150 4.64 5.64 9.52
N PHE A 151 4.06 6.49 10.37
CA PHE A 151 3.01 7.44 9.97
C PHE A 151 3.59 8.65 9.23
N ARG A 152 4.75 9.15 9.66
CA ARG A 152 5.43 10.26 9.02
C ARG A 152 5.88 9.90 7.60
N ASP A 153 6.39 8.70 7.42
CA ASP A 153 6.89 8.22 6.14
C ASP A 153 5.76 7.65 5.24
N ARG A 154 4.51 7.75 5.71
CA ARG A 154 3.29 7.28 5.04
C ARG A 154 3.27 5.77 4.79
N ASP A 155 3.97 5.00 5.60
CA ASP A 155 3.91 3.55 5.56
C ASP A 155 2.59 3.03 6.12
N ILE A 156 2.00 3.80 7.05
CA ILE A 156 0.66 3.60 7.60
C ILE A 156 -0.15 4.87 7.41
N ASP A 157 -1.38 4.74 6.89
CA ASP A 157 -2.30 5.87 6.76
C ASP A 157 -3.05 6.11 8.08
N TYR A 158 -2.90 7.32 8.61
CA TYR A 158 -3.58 7.72 9.84
C TYR A 158 -5.09 7.85 9.67
N LEU A 159 -5.57 8.23 8.47
CA LEU A 159 -6.98 8.50 8.18
C LEU A 159 -7.71 7.33 7.52
N ALA A 160 -7.11 6.14 7.52
CA ALA A 160 -7.76 4.96 6.99
C ALA A 160 -8.97 4.54 7.83
N ILE A 161 -10.03 4.10 7.16
CA ILE A 161 -11.20 3.47 7.75
C ILE A 161 -11.26 2.04 7.25
N GLY A 162 -11.24 1.09 8.15
CA GLY A 162 -11.22 -0.31 7.72
C GLY A 162 -11.24 -1.32 8.83
N GLY A 163 -10.70 -2.48 8.53
CA GLY A 163 -10.59 -3.55 9.49
C GLY A 163 -10.01 -4.83 8.91
N LYS A 164 -9.76 -5.76 9.80
CA LYS A 164 -9.16 -7.06 9.50
C LYS A 164 -9.91 -8.18 10.20
N VAL A 165 -10.20 -9.22 9.47
CA VAL A 165 -10.70 -10.48 10.02
C VAL A 165 -9.80 -11.61 9.56
N ALA A 166 -9.26 -12.37 10.50
CA ALA A 166 -8.36 -13.47 10.20
C ALA A 166 -8.50 -14.62 11.19
N MET A 167 -8.46 -15.85 10.66
CA MET A 167 -8.30 -17.08 11.39
C MET A 167 -7.62 -18.09 10.46
N PHE A 168 -6.27 -18.21 10.52
CA PHE A 168 -5.38 -18.92 9.58
C PHE A 168 -5.35 -18.32 8.16
N VAL A 169 -6.46 -17.85 7.63
CA VAL A 169 -6.59 -17.00 6.44
C VAL A 169 -7.26 -15.73 6.88
N GLY A 170 -6.74 -14.61 6.42
CA GLY A 170 -7.28 -13.32 6.77
C GLY A 170 -7.51 -12.43 5.56
N VAL A 171 -8.41 -11.47 5.73
CA VAL A 171 -8.64 -10.37 4.79
C VAL A 171 -8.67 -9.08 5.60
N ALA A 172 -7.90 -8.10 5.14
CA ALA A 172 -8.00 -6.73 5.59
C ALA A 172 -8.47 -5.86 4.43
N PHE A 173 -9.24 -4.85 4.77
CA PHE A 173 -9.73 -3.84 3.84
C PHE A 173 -9.68 -2.49 4.52
N ASP A 174 -9.07 -1.51 3.84
CA ASP A 174 -9.02 -0.14 4.31
C ASP A 174 -9.45 0.82 3.21
N PHE A 175 -10.08 1.91 3.61
CA PHE A 175 -10.49 3.01 2.77
C PHE A 175 -9.71 4.26 3.17
N HIS A 176 -8.96 4.83 2.23
CA HIS A 176 -8.03 5.92 2.45
C HIS A 176 -8.65 7.27 2.10
N ILE A 177 -9.15 7.98 3.11
CA ILE A 177 -9.80 9.28 2.90
C ILE A 177 -8.79 10.30 2.32
N ALA A 178 -7.53 10.22 2.72
CA ALA A 178 -6.49 11.11 2.25
C ALA A 178 -6.17 10.96 0.75
N ALA A 179 -6.43 9.79 0.15
CA ALA A 179 -6.23 9.56 -1.28
C ALA A 179 -7.32 10.19 -2.17
N ILE A 180 -8.48 10.53 -1.62
CA ILE A 180 -9.58 11.11 -2.39
C ILE A 180 -9.19 12.46 -3.04
N PRO A 181 -8.62 13.44 -2.32
CA PRO A 181 -8.16 14.68 -2.91
C PRO A 181 -7.13 14.48 -4.02
N ASP A 182 -6.22 13.53 -3.85
CA ASP A 182 -5.19 13.23 -4.85
C ASP A 182 -5.80 12.71 -6.13
N PHE A 183 -6.71 11.75 -6.06
CA PHE A 183 -7.48 11.28 -7.21
C PHE A 183 -8.18 12.41 -7.98
N PHE A 184 -8.82 13.36 -7.28
CA PHE A 184 -9.45 14.50 -7.94
C PHE A 184 -8.43 15.46 -8.56
N CYS A 185 -7.27 15.63 -7.96
CA CYS A 185 -6.17 16.42 -8.52
C CYS A 185 -5.60 15.75 -9.77
N SER A 186 -5.44 14.44 -9.77
CA SER A 186 -4.92 13.70 -10.91
C SER A 186 -5.84 13.76 -12.13
N LEU A 187 -7.16 13.86 -11.95
CA LEU A 187 -8.12 14.10 -13.04
C LEU A 187 -7.88 15.41 -13.80
N VAL A 188 -7.23 16.38 -13.20
CA VAL A 188 -6.84 17.66 -13.85
C VAL A 188 -5.35 17.72 -14.14
N GLY A 189 -4.63 16.60 -13.97
CA GLY A 189 -3.22 16.45 -14.28
C GLY A 189 -2.26 16.96 -13.18
N PHE A 190 -2.75 17.15 -11.96
CA PHE A 190 -1.93 17.47 -10.80
C PHE A 190 -1.69 16.22 -9.95
N ASP A 191 -0.45 15.96 -9.62
CA ASP A 191 0.02 14.92 -8.73
C ASP A 191 0.28 15.53 -7.35
N LEU A 192 -0.62 15.28 -6.40
CA LEU A 192 -0.55 15.87 -5.07
C LEU A 192 0.49 15.15 -4.18
N TYR A 193 0.63 13.84 -4.36
CA TYR A 193 1.54 13.01 -3.58
C TYR A 193 2.90 12.78 -4.24
N GLY A 194 3.02 13.04 -5.54
CA GLY A 194 4.26 12.91 -6.28
C GLY A 194 4.65 11.46 -6.59
N ASP A 195 3.68 10.56 -6.60
CA ASP A 195 3.82 9.12 -6.77
C ASP A 195 3.47 8.62 -8.18
N ASN A 196 3.01 9.50 -9.05
CA ASN A 196 2.72 9.20 -10.44
C ASN A 196 3.94 8.69 -11.21
N TRP A 197 3.73 7.69 -12.05
CA TRP A 197 4.75 7.15 -12.95
C TRP A 197 5.17 8.22 -13.98
N LYS A 198 6.50 8.39 -14.14
CA LYS A 198 7.12 9.44 -14.99
C LYS A 198 7.78 8.87 -16.22
#